data_64222dcdf36f2ecb51c93558e48d71c2
#
_entry.id   64222dcdf36f2ecb51c93558e48d71c2
#
_cell.length_a   1.000
_cell.length_b   1.000
_cell.length_c   1.000
_cell.angle_alpha   90.00
_cell.angle_beta   90.00
_cell.angle_gamma   90.00
#
_symmetry.space_group_name_H-M   'P 1'
#
loop_
_entity.id
_entity.type
_entity.pdbx_description
1 polymer ?
#
loop_
_entity_poly.entity_id
_entity_poly.type
_entity_poly.pdbx_seq_one_letter_code
_entity_poly.pdbx_strand_id
1 'polypeptide(L)'
;PLIGKTQQYDFNQRCIDAYTNIQELRFAKGKQLLELEKKENPKNLIPYYVENYIDFLTTYINENEAEFDKLEPNKAIRLDKLDNGDVNSPYYLYCQAEVLIQWAFSKLKFEEYLSAFTDVRKAYLLLEENSKKFPDFIANKKSLGMLHAIVGAIPDQYKWGVNMLGMDGSIDQGLKELKSIIEYSKTNTFIFKQEVYLYYAFIALYLGRDATTAWNIVKDLDTKTNLINVFCKASVAMRTGRNDLALEVLNGRPTGAEYMNYQYLEFMTGLAKARKLDTGASAHFEKFINSYKGKNYIKEAYQKMAWMALINGNKDKYWEYMYYVKSRGDDLIDDDKQA
;
A
#
# COMPACT_ATOMS: atom_id res chain seq x y z
N PRO A 1 -33.62 -29.99 -14.47
CA PRO A 1 -33.21 -28.69 -14.02
C PRO A 1 -31.70 -28.64 -14.07
N LEU A 2 -31.17 -27.86 -15.01
CA LEU A 2 -29.75 -27.52 -15.04
C LEU A 2 -29.51 -26.65 -13.80
N ILE A 3 -28.94 -27.25 -12.75
CA ILE A 3 -28.36 -26.50 -11.64
C ILE A 3 -27.21 -25.70 -12.25
N GLY A 4 -27.48 -24.45 -12.59
CA GLY A 4 -26.47 -23.53 -13.01
C GLY A 4 -25.41 -23.49 -11.90
N LYS A 5 -24.18 -23.94 -12.20
CA LYS A 5 -23.09 -23.86 -11.23
C LYS A 5 -22.96 -22.38 -10.81
N THR A 6 -23.25 -22.08 -9.55
CA THR A 6 -23.09 -20.77 -8.94
C THR A 6 -21.68 -20.25 -9.19
N GLN A 7 -21.52 -18.95 -9.37
CA GLN A 7 -20.19 -18.34 -9.42
C GLN A 7 -19.48 -18.58 -8.09
N GLN A 8 -18.18 -18.88 -8.12
CA GLN A 8 -17.42 -19.39 -6.99
C GLN A 8 -16.15 -18.55 -6.74
N TYR A 9 -15.63 -18.68 -5.55
CA TYR A 9 -14.35 -18.09 -5.16
C TYR A 9 -13.32 -19.22 -5.00
N ASP A 10 -12.52 -19.43 -6.04
CA ASP A 10 -11.44 -20.42 -6.04
C ASP A 10 -10.09 -19.69 -6.13
N PHE A 11 -9.41 -19.58 -4.98
CA PHE A 11 -8.06 -19.01 -4.91
C PHE A 11 -7.03 -20.09 -5.30
N ASN A 12 -7.14 -20.60 -6.52
CA ASN A 12 -6.28 -21.63 -7.06
C ASN A 12 -4.85 -21.13 -7.33
N GLN A 13 -3.97 -22.06 -7.70
CA GLN A 13 -2.53 -21.74 -7.89
C GLN A 13 -2.30 -20.61 -8.90
N ARG A 14 -3.08 -20.56 -10.00
CA ARG A 14 -2.94 -19.48 -10.99
C ARG A 14 -3.30 -18.11 -10.42
N CYS A 15 -4.33 -18.05 -9.58
CA CYS A 15 -4.69 -16.82 -8.86
C CYS A 15 -3.62 -16.42 -7.83
N ILE A 16 -3.00 -17.39 -7.16
CA ILE A 16 -1.88 -17.16 -6.23
C ILE A 16 -0.68 -16.62 -6.98
N ASP A 17 -0.32 -17.22 -8.12
CA ASP A 17 0.80 -16.78 -8.94
C ASP A 17 0.55 -15.37 -9.52
N ALA A 18 -0.68 -15.08 -9.94
CA ALA A 18 -1.08 -13.74 -10.39
C ALA A 18 -0.94 -12.71 -9.28
N TYR A 19 -1.50 -13.01 -8.11
CA TYR A 19 -1.40 -12.16 -6.92
C TYR A 19 0.07 -11.88 -6.54
N THR A 20 0.91 -12.93 -6.50
CA THR A 20 2.34 -12.80 -6.19
C THR A 20 3.05 -11.87 -7.18
N ASN A 21 2.84 -12.06 -8.49
CA ASN A 21 3.43 -11.18 -9.50
C ASN A 21 2.96 -9.72 -9.36
N ILE A 22 1.67 -9.50 -9.02
CA ILE A 22 1.13 -8.16 -8.81
C ILE A 22 1.75 -7.52 -7.55
N GLN A 23 1.91 -8.26 -6.45
CA GLN A 23 2.58 -7.78 -5.24
C GLN A 23 4.07 -7.50 -5.45
N GLU A 24 4.71 -8.11 -6.42
CA GLU A 24 6.08 -7.80 -6.85
C GLU A 24 6.15 -6.65 -7.86
N LEU A 25 5.01 -6.01 -8.18
CA LEU A 25 4.83 -4.97 -9.20
C LEU A 25 5.13 -5.44 -10.64
N ARG A 26 4.99 -6.72 -10.92
CA ARG A 26 5.07 -7.32 -12.28
C ARG A 26 3.68 -7.44 -12.90
N PHE A 27 3.02 -6.32 -13.12
CA PHE A 27 1.60 -6.25 -13.48
C PHE A 27 1.26 -6.95 -14.80
N ALA A 28 2.11 -6.83 -15.81
CA ALA A 28 1.87 -7.48 -17.11
C ALA A 28 1.74 -9.01 -16.96
N LYS A 29 2.63 -9.62 -16.16
CA LYS A 29 2.61 -11.06 -15.89
C LYS A 29 1.39 -11.46 -15.04
N GLY A 30 1.11 -10.70 -14.00
CA GLY A 30 -0.08 -10.92 -13.17
C GLY A 30 -1.37 -10.86 -14.00
N LYS A 31 -1.53 -9.82 -14.82
CA LYS A 31 -2.69 -9.65 -15.70
C LYS A 31 -2.84 -10.81 -16.71
N GLN A 32 -1.74 -11.25 -17.32
CA GLN A 32 -1.76 -12.40 -18.24
C GLN A 32 -2.33 -13.65 -17.55
N LEU A 33 -1.91 -13.94 -16.32
CA LEU A 33 -2.41 -15.08 -15.55
C LEU A 33 -3.91 -14.95 -15.22
N LEU A 34 -4.36 -13.74 -14.84
CA LEU A 34 -5.77 -13.49 -14.55
C LEU A 34 -6.65 -13.63 -15.80
N GLU A 35 -6.21 -13.17 -16.97
CA GLU A 35 -6.94 -13.35 -18.23
C GLU A 35 -7.07 -14.82 -18.63
N LEU A 36 -5.99 -15.61 -18.44
CA LEU A 36 -6.05 -17.06 -18.65
C LEU A 36 -7.05 -17.72 -17.68
N GLU A 37 -7.05 -17.33 -16.41
CA GLU A 37 -7.99 -17.86 -15.44
C GLU A 37 -9.44 -17.53 -15.79
N LYS A 38 -9.74 -16.28 -16.13
CA LYS A 38 -11.08 -15.85 -16.56
C LYS A 38 -11.57 -16.63 -17.80
N LYS A 39 -10.65 -16.97 -18.71
CA LYS A 39 -10.97 -17.73 -19.93
C LYS A 39 -11.25 -19.21 -19.63
N GLU A 40 -10.43 -19.85 -18.81
CA GLU A 40 -10.53 -21.28 -18.52
C GLU A 40 -11.55 -21.59 -17.42
N ASN A 41 -11.66 -20.69 -16.43
CA ASN A 41 -12.57 -20.81 -15.28
C ASN A 41 -13.47 -19.58 -15.17
N PRO A 42 -14.38 -19.31 -16.12
CA PRO A 42 -15.15 -18.06 -16.20
C PRO A 42 -16.13 -17.85 -15.02
N LYS A 43 -16.30 -18.85 -14.16
CA LYS A 43 -17.12 -18.78 -12.96
C LYS A 43 -16.31 -18.39 -11.71
N ASN A 44 -14.98 -18.39 -11.79
CA ASN A 44 -14.14 -17.99 -10.68
C ASN A 44 -14.11 -16.46 -10.56
N LEU A 45 -14.46 -15.95 -9.38
CA LEU A 45 -14.52 -14.52 -9.09
C LEU A 45 -13.23 -13.95 -8.48
N ILE A 46 -12.31 -14.81 -8.01
CA ILE A 46 -11.03 -14.35 -7.46
C ILE A 46 -10.23 -13.48 -8.42
N PRO A 47 -10.20 -13.74 -9.75
CA PRO A 47 -9.51 -12.85 -10.68
C PRO A 47 -9.94 -11.38 -10.61
N TYR A 48 -11.22 -11.09 -10.40
CA TYR A 48 -11.71 -9.70 -10.28
C TYR A 48 -11.23 -9.00 -9.00
N TYR A 49 -11.12 -9.75 -7.91
CA TYR A 49 -10.52 -9.27 -6.66
C TYR A 49 -9.02 -9.01 -6.82
N VAL A 50 -8.28 -9.98 -7.37
CA VAL A 50 -6.82 -9.86 -7.55
C VAL A 50 -6.47 -8.75 -8.55
N GLU A 51 -7.25 -8.58 -9.61
CA GLU A 51 -7.06 -7.51 -10.58
C GLU A 51 -7.19 -6.10 -9.96
N ASN A 52 -8.02 -5.96 -8.90
CA ASN A 52 -8.17 -4.68 -8.20
C ASN A 52 -6.85 -4.18 -7.58
N TYR A 53 -5.94 -5.09 -7.19
CA TYR A 53 -4.62 -4.70 -6.72
C TYR A 53 -3.80 -3.94 -7.78
N ILE A 54 -3.98 -4.24 -9.07
CA ILE A 54 -3.29 -3.51 -10.16
C ILE A 54 -3.74 -2.05 -10.15
N ASP A 55 -5.06 -1.80 -10.09
CA ASP A 55 -5.59 -0.44 -10.07
C ASP A 55 -5.19 0.28 -8.78
N PHE A 56 -5.32 -0.39 -7.64
CA PHE A 56 -4.92 0.15 -6.35
C PHE A 56 -3.44 0.55 -6.32
N LEU A 57 -2.54 -0.37 -6.66
CA LEU A 57 -1.10 -0.10 -6.64
C LEU A 57 -0.70 0.94 -7.67
N THR A 58 -1.37 0.97 -8.84
CA THR A 58 -1.15 2.01 -9.86
C THR A 58 -1.52 3.39 -9.31
N THR A 59 -2.72 3.56 -8.80
CA THR A 59 -3.21 4.86 -8.30
C THR A 59 -2.46 5.31 -7.05
N TYR A 60 -2.19 4.39 -6.13
CA TYR A 60 -1.54 4.68 -4.85
C TYR A 60 -0.05 5.01 -4.99
N ILE A 61 0.66 4.38 -5.96
CA ILE A 61 2.10 4.58 -6.17
C ILE A 61 2.36 5.76 -7.10
N ASN A 62 1.60 5.89 -8.19
CA ASN A 62 1.82 6.97 -9.18
C ASN A 62 1.25 8.30 -8.73
N GLU A 63 0.20 8.30 -7.91
CA GLU A 63 -0.57 9.48 -7.50
C GLU A 63 -0.97 10.38 -8.69
N ASN A 64 -1.25 9.75 -9.84
CA ASN A 64 -1.64 10.43 -11.07
C ASN A 64 -3.16 10.57 -11.13
N GLU A 65 -3.66 11.80 -11.08
CA GLU A 65 -5.09 12.13 -11.06
C GLU A 65 -5.83 11.59 -12.30
N ALA A 66 -5.25 11.72 -13.49
CA ALA A 66 -5.86 11.21 -14.72
C ALA A 66 -5.93 9.66 -14.76
N GLU A 67 -4.97 8.96 -14.14
CA GLU A 67 -5.03 7.50 -13.96
C GLU A 67 -6.09 7.11 -12.93
N PHE A 68 -6.19 7.87 -11.84
CA PHE A 68 -7.22 7.66 -10.82
C PHE A 68 -8.62 7.81 -11.40
N ASP A 69 -8.93 8.91 -12.09
CA ASP A 69 -10.22 9.16 -12.74
C ASP A 69 -10.60 8.06 -13.74
N LYS A 70 -9.61 7.58 -14.50
CA LYS A 70 -9.81 6.51 -15.48
C LYS A 70 -10.10 5.16 -14.83
N LEU A 71 -9.49 4.86 -13.68
CA LEU A 71 -9.56 3.55 -13.05
C LEU A 71 -10.68 3.46 -11.99
N GLU A 72 -11.10 4.58 -11.39
CA GLU A 72 -12.11 4.63 -10.33
C GLU A 72 -13.42 3.90 -10.70
N PRO A 73 -13.97 3.99 -11.92
CA PRO A 73 -15.17 3.25 -12.31
C PRO A 73 -15.04 1.72 -12.18
N ASN A 74 -13.83 1.17 -12.23
CA ASN A 74 -13.59 -0.27 -12.07
C ASN A 74 -14.02 -0.79 -10.69
N LYS A 75 -14.01 0.06 -9.65
CA LYS A 75 -14.50 -0.29 -8.32
C LYS A 75 -15.93 -0.84 -8.37
N ALA A 76 -16.84 -0.07 -8.97
CA ALA A 76 -18.24 -0.47 -9.05
C ALA A 76 -18.43 -1.74 -9.88
N ILE A 77 -17.71 -1.85 -11.00
CA ILE A 77 -17.75 -3.02 -11.88
C ILE A 77 -17.30 -4.29 -11.14
N ARG A 78 -16.21 -4.21 -10.35
CA ARG A 78 -15.68 -5.37 -9.59
C ARG A 78 -16.58 -5.74 -8.43
N LEU A 79 -17.12 -4.75 -7.70
CA LEU A 79 -18.06 -5.03 -6.61
C LEU A 79 -19.32 -5.71 -7.14
N ASP A 80 -19.87 -5.26 -8.27
CA ASP A 80 -21.01 -5.92 -8.93
C ASP A 80 -20.68 -7.38 -9.30
N LYS A 81 -19.48 -7.63 -9.86
CA LYS A 81 -19.05 -9.00 -10.16
C LYS A 81 -18.95 -9.87 -8.93
N LEU A 82 -18.31 -9.37 -7.87
CA LEU A 82 -18.12 -10.11 -6.61
C LEU A 82 -19.44 -10.37 -5.89
N ASP A 83 -20.43 -9.47 -5.99
CA ASP A 83 -21.74 -9.64 -5.37
C ASP A 83 -22.58 -10.77 -6.00
N ASN A 84 -22.22 -11.23 -7.19
CA ASN A 84 -22.89 -12.37 -7.86
C ASN A 84 -22.34 -13.75 -7.44
N GLY A 85 -21.46 -13.80 -6.43
CA GLY A 85 -20.80 -15.03 -5.99
C GLY A 85 -21.57 -15.83 -4.94
N ASP A 86 -20.99 -16.96 -4.54
CA ASP A 86 -21.55 -17.80 -3.48
C ASP A 86 -21.45 -17.10 -2.11
N VAL A 87 -22.59 -16.69 -1.58
CA VAL A 87 -22.72 -16.03 -0.27
C VAL A 87 -22.25 -16.89 0.92
N ASN A 88 -22.09 -18.22 0.73
CA ASN A 88 -21.58 -19.14 1.75
C ASN A 88 -20.06 -19.29 1.66
N SER A 89 -19.39 -18.63 0.73
CA SER A 89 -17.94 -18.57 0.69
C SER A 89 -17.38 -17.54 1.67
N PRO A 90 -16.32 -17.85 2.45
CA PRO A 90 -15.66 -16.83 3.28
C PRO A 90 -15.01 -15.70 2.47
N TYR A 91 -14.81 -15.90 1.17
CA TYR A 91 -14.30 -14.87 0.27
C TYR A 91 -15.38 -13.90 -0.23
N TYR A 92 -16.68 -14.21 -0.07
CA TYR A 92 -17.77 -13.37 -0.59
C TYR A 92 -17.72 -11.94 -0.04
N LEU A 93 -17.85 -11.78 1.28
CA LEU A 93 -17.75 -10.47 1.92
C LEU A 93 -16.31 -9.96 2.01
N TYR A 94 -15.35 -10.87 2.18
CA TYR A 94 -13.95 -10.52 2.28
C TYR A 94 -13.42 -9.80 1.03
N CYS A 95 -13.64 -10.34 -0.18
CA CYS A 95 -13.16 -9.71 -1.41
C CYS A 95 -13.80 -8.33 -1.65
N GLN A 96 -15.09 -8.17 -1.33
CA GLN A 96 -15.77 -6.88 -1.42
C GLN A 96 -15.17 -5.87 -0.45
N ALA A 97 -14.91 -6.26 0.80
CA ALA A 97 -14.27 -5.41 1.79
C ALA A 97 -12.87 -4.98 1.37
N GLU A 98 -12.07 -5.91 0.83
CA GLU A 98 -10.71 -5.61 0.35
C GLU A 98 -10.72 -4.59 -0.81
N VAL A 99 -11.63 -4.75 -1.77
CA VAL A 99 -11.79 -3.77 -2.87
C VAL A 99 -12.11 -2.38 -2.30
N LEU A 100 -13.03 -2.29 -1.33
CA LEU A 100 -13.37 -1.03 -0.68
C LEU A 100 -12.19 -0.40 0.07
N ILE A 101 -11.41 -1.19 0.82
CA ILE A 101 -10.20 -0.73 1.53
C ILE A 101 -9.17 -0.17 0.54
N GLN A 102 -8.89 -0.90 -0.53
CA GLN A 102 -7.92 -0.49 -1.53
C GLN A 102 -8.31 0.84 -2.17
N TRP A 103 -9.57 0.99 -2.55
CA TRP A 103 -10.07 2.26 -3.10
C TRP A 103 -10.12 3.39 -2.07
N ALA A 104 -10.41 3.09 -0.80
CA ALA A 104 -10.34 4.07 0.26
C ALA A 104 -8.92 4.64 0.42
N PHE A 105 -7.90 3.79 0.42
CA PHE A 105 -6.51 4.26 0.48
C PHE A 105 -6.08 5.04 -0.76
N SER A 106 -6.53 4.65 -1.96
CA SER A 106 -6.32 5.46 -3.16
C SER A 106 -6.95 6.84 -3.02
N LYS A 107 -8.21 6.91 -2.62
CA LYS A 107 -8.96 8.16 -2.42
C LYS A 107 -8.31 9.13 -1.44
N LEU A 108 -7.66 8.62 -0.38
CA LEU A 108 -6.91 9.47 0.56
C LEU A 108 -5.77 10.23 -0.12
N LYS A 109 -5.15 9.67 -1.18
CA LYS A 109 -4.11 10.33 -1.98
C LYS A 109 -4.65 11.48 -2.82
N PHE A 110 -5.94 11.47 -3.13
CA PHE A 110 -6.63 12.45 -3.96
C PHE A 110 -7.60 13.31 -3.14
N GLU A 111 -7.44 13.35 -1.81
CA GLU A 111 -8.21 14.18 -0.87
C GLU A 111 -9.71 13.89 -0.81
N GLU A 112 -10.17 12.75 -1.34
CA GLU A 112 -11.56 12.31 -1.28
C GLU A 112 -11.93 11.71 0.09
N TYR A 113 -11.72 12.44 1.17
CA TYR A 113 -11.80 11.96 2.56
C TYR A 113 -13.17 11.39 2.94
N LEU A 114 -14.27 12.03 2.56
CA LEU A 114 -15.62 11.56 2.90
C LEU A 114 -15.97 10.25 2.18
N SER A 115 -15.59 10.15 0.91
CA SER A 115 -15.78 8.94 0.10
C SER A 115 -14.90 7.80 0.62
N ALA A 116 -13.64 8.08 0.95
CA ALA A 116 -12.72 7.13 1.56
C ALA A 116 -13.25 6.60 2.91
N PHE A 117 -13.74 7.48 3.77
CA PHE A 117 -14.32 7.11 5.06
C PHE A 117 -15.56 6.19 4.90
N THR A 118 -16.42 6.51 3.94
CA THR A 118 -17.61 5.67 3.62
C THR A 118 -17.20 4.27 3.20
N ASP A 119 -16.18 4.16 2.34
CA ASP A 119 -15.63 2.87 1.89
C ASP A 119 -15.00 2.08 3.04
N VAL A 120 -14.19 2.73 3.89
CA VAL A 120 -13.59 2.10 5.10
C VAL A 120 -14.67 1.57 6.02
N ARG A 121 -15.69 2.38 6.32
CA ARG A 121 -16.80 1.96 7.20
C ARG A 121 -17.54 0.75 6.63
N LYS A 122 -17.89 0.78 5.34
CA LYS A 122 -18.54 -0.35 4.68
C LYS A 122 -17.68 -1.61 4.74
N ALA A 123 -16.39 -1.49 4.45
CA ALA A 123 -15.45 -2.60 4.51
C ALA A 123 -15.34 -3.19 5.93
N TYR A 124 -15.24 -2.33 6.94
CA TYR A 124 -15.20 -2.74 8.35
C TYR A 124 -16.41 -3.60 8.71
N LEU A 125 -17.63 -3.14 8.39
CA LEU A 125 -18.86 -3.86 8.70
C LEU A 125 -18.96 -5.20 7.96
N LEU A 126 -18.53 -5.26 6.69
CA LEU A 126 -18.47 -6.51 5.93
C LEU A 126 -17.49 -7.52 6.54
N LEU A 127 -16.33 -7.06 7.01
CA LEU A 127 -15.33 -7.92 7.65
C LEU A 127 -15.80 -8.42 9.03
N GLU A 128 -16.47 -7.57 9.82
CA GLU A 128 -17.08 -7.97 11.08
C GLU A 128 -18.17 -9.04 10.89
N GLU A 129 -19.04 -8.85 9.88
CA GLU A 129 -20.04 -9.84 9.52
C GLU A 129 -19.39 -11.15 9.07
N ASN A 130 -18.38 -11.06 8.20
CA ASN A 130 -17.66 -12.21 7.68
C ASN A 130 -16.92 -12.97 8.80
N SER A 131 -16.35 -12.25 9.76
CA SER A 131 -15.68 -12.86 10.92
C SER A 131 -16.63 -13.63 11.84
N LYS A 132 -17.85 -13.13 12.01
CA LYS A 132 -18.90 -13.83 12.76
C LYS A 132 -19.38 -15.08 12.04
N LYS A 133 -19.53 -14.99 10.70
CA LYS A 133 -20.00 -16.10 9.87
C LYS A 133 -18.92 -17.18 9.66
N PHE A 134 -17.65 -16.77 9.58
CA PHE A 134 -16.51 -17.64 9.30
C PHE A 134 -15.36 -17.34 10.28
N PRO A 135 -15.47 -17.75 11.57
CA PRO A 135 -14.49 -17.41 12.60
C PRO A 135 -13.10 -18.00 12.34
N ASP A 136 -13.01 -19.12 11.61
CA ASP A 136 -11.76 -19.78 11.26
C ASP A 136 -11.09 -19.21 9.99
N PHE A 137 -11.75 -18.30 9.29
CA PHE A 137 -11.18 -17.66 8.10
C PHE A 137 -10.20 -16.56 8.50
N ILE A 138 -8.95 -16.96 8.69
CA ILE A 138 -7.88 -16.12 9.26
C ILE A 138 -7.60 -14.83 8.47
N ALA A 139 -7.93 -14.79 7.16
CA ALA A 139 -7.74 -13.62 6.33
C ALA A 139 -8.53 -12.39 6.83
N ASN A 140 -9.66 -12.60 7.52
CA ASN A 140 -10.42 -11.49 8.13
C ASN A 140 -9.56 -10.67 9.10
N LYS A 141 -8.71 -11.36 9.90
CA LYS A 141 -7.85 -10.69 10.90
C LYS A 141 -6.78 -9.80 10.25
N LYS A 142 -6.40 -10.04 8.99
CA LYS A 142 -5.44 -9.18 8.27
C LYS A 142 -6.00 -7.77 8.17
N SER A 143 -7.17 -7.63 7.63
CA SER A 143 -7.77 -6.33 7.33
C SER A 143 -8.46 -5.71 8.54
N LEU A 144 -9.12 -6.54 9.38
CA LEU A 144 -9.63 -6.06 10.68
C LEU A 144 -8.49 -5.56 11.57
N GLY A 145 -7.38 -6.29 11.70
CA GLY A 145 -6.25 -5.86 12.51
C GLY A 145 -5.66 -4.52 12.06
N MET A 146 -5.57 -4.31 10.75
CA MET A 146 -5.18 -3.00 10.21
C MET A 146 -6.21 -1.92 10.55
N LEU A 147 -7.50 -2.18 10.33
CA LEU A 147 -8.57 -1.22 10.58
C LEU A 147 -8.73 -0.91 12.07
N HIS A 148 -8.64 -1.91 12.98
CA HIS A 148 -8.65 -1.70 14.42
C HIS A 148 -7.52 -0.78 14.87
N ALA A 149 -6.31 -0.96 14.32
CA ALA A 149 -5.18 -0.09 14.65
C ALA A 149 -5.40 1.35 14.15
N ILE A 150 -5.95 1.53 12.94
CA ILE A 150 -6.28 2.86 12.37
C ILE A 150 -7.36 3.55 13.22
N VAL A 151 -8.45 2.84 13.55
CA VAL A 151 -9.51 3.36 14.43
C VAL A 151 -8.95 3.71 15.81
N GLY A 152 -8.07 2.86 16.35
CA GLY A 152 -7.39 3.11 17.62
C GLY A 152 -6.48 4.33 17.64
N ALA A 153 -5.99 4.76 16.48
CA ALA A 153 -5.15 5.96 16.33
C ALA A 153 -5.95 7.26 16.27
N ILE A 154 -7.27 7.19 16.12
CA ILE A 154 -8.15 8.37 16.11
C ILE A 154 -8.12 9.00 17.52
N PRO A 155 -7.91 10.33 17.63
CA PRO A 155 -7.91 11.01 18.93
C PRO A 155 -9.20 10.78 19.73
N ASP A 156 -9.10 10.62 21.04
CA ASP A 156 -10.22 10.26 21.93
C ASP A 156 -11.44 11.16 21.79
N GLN A 157 -11.22 12.45 21.55
CA GLN A 157 -12.27 13.44 21.33
C GLN A 157 -13.18 13.14 20.12
N TYR A 158 -12.73 12.31 19.17
CA TYR A 158 -13.50 11.93 17.96
C TYR A 158 -13.97 10.45 18.00
N LYS A 159 -13.48 9.64 18.95
CA LYS A 159 -13.83 8.20 19.04
C LYS A 159 -15.32 7.95 19.20
N TRP A 160 -16.03 8.81 19.92
CA TRP A 160 -17.49 8.68 20.08
C TRP A 160 -18.22 8.63 18.72
N GLY A 161 -17.80 9.45 17.76
CA GLY A 161 -18.39 9.49 16.44
C GLY A 161 -18.12 8.20 15.64
N VAL A 162 -16.91 7.66 15.73
CA VAL A 162 -16.52 6.41 15.06
C VAL A 162 -17.28 5.22 15.65
N ASN A 163 -17.39 5.14 16.98
CA ASN A 163 -18.15 4.11 17.68
C ASN A 163 -19.65 4.16 17.35
N MET A 164 -20.23 5.38 17.26
CA MET A 164 -21.63 5.58 16.84
C MET A 164 -21.87 5.06 15.40
N LEU A 165 -20.83 5.04 14.56
CA LEU A 165 -20.86 4.50 13.20
C LEU A 165 -20.60 2.99 13.14
N GLY A 166 -20.48 2.32 14.30
CA GLY A 166 -20.30 0.88 14.40
C GLY A 166 -18.87 0.40 14.16
N MET A 167 -17.86 1.29 14.30
CA MET A 167 -16.45 0.93 14.23
C MET A 167 -15.81 1.10 15.59
N ASP A 168 -15.03 0.11 16.01
CA ASP A 168 -14.25 0.12 17.25
C ASP A 168 -12.87 -0.47 16.99
N GLY A 169 -11.92 -0.20 17.89
CA GLY A 169 -10.57 -0.75 17.78
C GLY A 169 -9.54 -0.02 18.61
N SER A 170 -8.40 -0.68 18.77
CA SER A 170 -7.21 -0.10 19.38
C SER A 170 -5.95 -0.53 18.63
N ILE A 171 -4.87 0.24 18.78
CA ILE A 171 -3.57 -0.08 18.19
C ILE A 171 -3.08 -1.45 18.69
N ASP A 172 -3.22 -1.71 19.99
CA ASP A 172 -2.81 -2.98 20.62
C ASP A 172 -3.62 -4.17 20.10
N GLN A 173 -4.94 -3.99 19.91
CA GLN A 173 -5.78 -5.03 19.31
C GLN A 173 -5.33 -5.35 17.89
N GLY A 174 -5.16 -4.34 17.05
CA GLY A 174 -4.71 -4.52 15.67
C GLY A 174 -3.34 -5.21 15.57
N LEU A 175 -2.38 -4.79 16.39
CA LEU A 175 -1.06 -5.42 16.47
C LEU A 175 -1.16 -6.89 16.94
N LYS A 176 -2.01 -7.20 17.92
CA LYS A 176 -2.23 -8.57 18.40
C LYS A 176 -2.83 -9.47 17.34
N GLU A 177 -3.81 -8.99 16.59
CA GLU A 177 -4.45 -9.70 15.49
C GLU A 177 -3.46 -9.99 14.36
N LEU A 178 -2.73 -8.98 13.89
CA LEU A 178 -1.70 -9.16 12.86
C LEU A 178 -0.57 -10.09 13.31
N LYS A 179 -0.11 -9.97 14.57
CA LYS A 179 0.88 -10.88 15.15
C LYS A 179 0.40 -12.33 15.16
N SER A 180 -0.87 -12.57 15.45
CA SER A 180 -1.44 -13.92 15.42
C SER A 180 -1.34 -14.57 14.04
N ILE A 181 -1.48 -13.77 12.95
CA ILE A 181 -1.31 -14.28 11.59
C ILE A 181 0.16 -14.52 11.27
N ILE A 182 1.08 -13.67 11.74
CA ILE A 182 2.52 -13.89 11.59
C ILE A 182 2.92 -15.24 12.22
N GLU A 183 2.45 -15.51 13.44
CA GLU A 183 2.71 -16.79 14.11
C GLU A 183 2.08 -17.97 13.35
N TYR A 184 0.82 -17.87 12.93
CA TYR A 184 0.15 -18.86 12.10
C TYR A 184 0.93 -19.18 10.82
N SER A 185 1.47 -18.14 10.16
CA SER A 185 2.19 -18.26 8.88
C SER A 185 3.60 -18.87 9.00
N LYS A 186 4.07 -19.19 10.21
CA LYS A 186 5.32 -19.94 10.42
C LYS A 186 5.17 -21.43 10.10
N THR A 187 3.98 -21.97 10.31
CA THR A 187 3.68 -23.40 10.13
C THR A 187 2.64 -23.68 9.07
N ASN A 188 1.95 -22.64 8.58
CA ASN A 188 0.89 -22.76 7.59
C ASN A 188 1.13 -21.83 6.42
N THR A 189 0.68 -22.22 5.22
CA THR A 189 0.68 -21.33 4.06
C THR A 189 -0.39 -20.27 4.22
N PHE A 190 0.00 -19.00 4.12
CA PHE A 190 -0.91 -17.86 4.12
C PHE A 190 -0.59 -16.93 2.94
N ILE A 191 -1.52 -16.84 2.01
CA ILE A 191 -1.31 -16.14 0.72
C ILE A 191 -0.95 -14.67 0.94
N PHE A 192 -1.60 -13.99 1.89
CA PHE A 192 -1.43 -12.55 2.15
C PHE A 192 -0.34 -12.23 3.19
N LYS A 193 0.59 -13.14 3.43
CA LYS A 193 1.64 -13.01 4.45
C LYS A 193 2.44 -11.71 4.29
N GLN A 194 2.77 -11.33 3.06
CA GLN A 194 3.53 -10.11 2.77
C GLN A 194 2.81 -8.84 3.20
N GLU A 195 1.51 -8.74 2.92
CA GLU A 195 0.71 -7.59 3.37
C GLU A 195 0.67 -7.50 4.89
N VAL A 196 0.55 -8.63 5.60
CA VAL A 196 0.56 -8.65 7.06
C VAL A 196 1.88 -8.13 7.61
N TYR A 197 3.01 -8.50 7.03
CA TYR A 197 4.31 -7.99 7.45
C TYR A 197 4.43 -6.48 7.23
N LEU A 198 3.96 -5.98 6.08
CA LEU A 198 3.90 -4.56 5.79
C LEU A 198 3.02 -3.83 6.82
N TYR A 199 1.78 -4.26 7.02
CA TYR A 199 0.85 -3.63 7.96
C TYR A 199 1.41 -3.63 9.37
N TYR A 200 1.89 -4.79 9.85
CA TYR A 200 2.43 -4.90 11.20
C TYR A 200 3.65 -4.01 11.40
N ALA A 201 4.59 -3.98 10.44
CA ALA A 201 5.77 -3.13 10.53
C ALA A 201 5.43 -1.65 10.58
N PHE A 202 4.53 -1.17 9.71
CA PHE A 202 4.16 0.24 9.67
C PHE A 202 3.30 0.65 10.87
N ILE A 203 2.36 -0.19 11.31
CA ILE A 203 1.57 0.07 12.51
C ILE A 203 2.46 0.10 13.75
N ALA A 204 3.38 -0.87 13.91
CA ALA A 204 4.33 -0.88 15.02
C ALA A 204 5.20 0.38 15.02
N LEU A 205 5.73 0.79 13.85
CA LEU A 205 6.62 1.93 13.72
C LEU A 205 5.91 3.27 13.97
N TYR A 206 4.78 3.50 13.31
CA TYR A 206 4.16 4.83 13.26
C TYR A 206 3.09 5.02 14.34
N LEU A 207 2.33 4.00 14.67
CA LEU A 207 1.26 4.07 15.66
C LEU A 207 1.70 3.53 17.02
N GLY A 208 2.36 2.38 17.05
CA GLY A 208 2.89 1.75 18.26
C GLY A 208 4.20 2.36 18.77
N ARG A 209 4.90 3.17 17.96
CA ARG A 209 6.21 3.76 18.25
C ARG A 209 7.28 2.73 18.64
N ASP A 210 7.16 1.51 18.12
CA ASP A 210 8.09 0.40 18.37
C ASP A 210 8.97 0.13 17.15
N ALA A 211 10.06 0.91 17.06
CA ALA A 211 11.04 0.81 16.01
C ALA A 211 11.76 -0.57 15.99
N THR A 212 11.92 -1.20 17.14
CA THR A 212 12.60 -2.49 17.28
C THR A 212 11.76 -3.61 16.68
N THR A 213 10.49 -3.67 17.03
CA THR A 213 9.54 -4.64 16.46
C THR A 213 9.41 -4.45 14.96
N ALA A 214 9.23 -3.20 14.49
CA ALA A 214 9.14 -2.88 13.07
C ALA A 214 10.37 -3.39 12.29
N TRP A 215 11.57 -3.12 12.81
CA TRP A 215 12.81 -3.59 12.19
C TRP A 215 12.90 -5.13 12.16
N ASN A 216 12.60 -5.80 13.26
CA ASN A 216 12.68 -7.26 13.33
C ASN A 216 11.75 -7.97 12.34
N ILE A 217 10.65 -7.34 11.96
CA ILE A 217 9.73 -7.89 10.97
C ILE A 217 10.25 -7.73 9.54
N VAL A 218 10.91 -6.60 9.22
CA VAL A 218 11.30 -6.30 7.83
C VAL A 218 12.73 -6.68 7.47
N LYS A 219 13.61 -6.94 8.45
CA LYS A 219 15.05 -7.16 8.21
C LYS A 219 15.35 -8.32 7.26
N ASP A 220 14.51 -9.35 7.26
CA ASP A 220 14.70 -10.58 6.49
C ASP A 220 13.81 -10.61 5.21
N LEU A 221 13.12 -9.52 4.86
CA LEU A 221 12.33 -9.46 3.64
C LEU A 221 13.23 -9.60 2.39
N ASP A 222 12.79 -10.41 1.44
CA ASP A 222 13.43 -10.50 0.12
C ASP A 222 13.22 -9.20 -0.66
N THR A 223 14.33 -8.52 -0.95
CA THR A 223 14.36 -7.27 -1.70
C THR A 223 14.93 -7.44 -3.12
N LYS A 224 15.24 -8.68 -3.52
CA LYS A 224 15.86 -8.96 -4.83
C LYS A 224 14.83 -9.10 -5.95
N THR A 225 13.59 -9.49 -5.60
CA THR A 225 12.52 -9.71 -6.57
C THR A 225 11.31 -8.82 -6.35
N ASN A 226 11.21 -8.14 -5.21
CA ASN A 226 10.00 -7.46 -4.77
C ASN A 226 10.24 -5.99 -4.39
N LEU A 227 9.72 -5.07 -5.22
CA LEU A 227 9.89 -3.62 -5.02
C LEU A 227 9.08 -3.09 -3.81
N ILE A 228 7.96 -3.72 -3.43
CA ILE A 228 7.22 -3.34 -2.21
C ILE A 228 8.04 -3.71 -0.97
N ASN A 229 8.74 -4.84 -0.98
CA ASN A 229 9.65 -5.20 0.10
C ASN A 229 10.85 -4.24 0.17
N VAL A 230 11.39 -3.79 -0.98
CA VAL A 230 12.42 -2.73 -1.02
C VAL A 230 11.92 -1.47 -0.34
N PHE A 231 10.73 -1.00 -0.72
CA PHE A 231 10.10 0.17 -0.10
C PHE A 231 9.93 -0.01 1.41
N CYS A 232 9.35 -1.12 1.83
CA CYS A 232 9.07 -1.40 3.24
C CYS A 232 10.35 -1.44 4.08
N LYS A 233 11.35 -2.23 3.65
CA LYS A 233 12.62 -2.39 4.37
C LYS A 233 13.43 -1.10 4.41
N ALA A 234 13.53 -0.38 3.30
CA ALA A 234 14.23 0.89 3.24
C ALA A 234 13.54 1.96 4.09
N SER A 235 12.20 2.06 4.07
CA SER A 235 11.43 3.00 4.89
C SER A 235 11.69 2.78 6.39
N VAL A 236 11.59 1.54 6.85
CA VAL A 236 11.84 1.21 8.27
C VAL A 236 13.32 1.43 8.60
N ALA A 237 14.26 1.05 7.75
CA ALA A 237 15.69 1.28 7.96
C ALA A 237 16.02 2.77 8.12
N MET A 238 15.47 3.63 7.23
CA MET A 238 15.67 5.09 7.30
C MET A 238 15.10 5.72 8.57
N ARG A 239 13.96 5.22 9.06
CA ARG A 239 13.30 5.71 10.28
C ARG A 239 13.91 5.18 11.57
N THR A 240 14.71 4.12 11.48
CA THR A 240 15.36 3.46 12.63
C THR A 240 16.88 3.67 12.69
N GLY A 241 17.37 4.69 11.99
CA GLY A 241 18.79 5.09 12.01
C GLY A 241 19.75 4.21 11.19
N ARG A 242 19.20 3.32 10.32
CA ARG A 242 19.99 2.39 9.49
C ARG A 242 20.13 2.89 8.05
N ASN A 243 20.57 4.13 7.89
CA ASN A 243 20.58 4.82 6.60
C ASN A 243 21.47 4.13 5.55
N ASP A 244 22.62 3.58 5.95
CA ASP A 244 23.52 2.88 5.02
C ASP A 244 22.88 1.60 4.47
N LEU A 245 22.20 0.85 5.32
CA LEU A 245 21.43 -0.32 4.90
C LEU A 245 20.25 0.05 3.99
N ALA A 246 19.59 1.18 4.25
CA ALA A 246 18.54 1.66 3.34
C ALA A 246 19.10 1.95 1.95
N LEU A 247 20.30 2.58 1.86
CA LEU A 247 20.98 2.81 0.59
C LEU A 247 21.36 1.49 -0.11
N GLU A 248 21.88 0.52 0.64
CA GLU A 248 22.20 -0.81 0.09
C GLU A 248 20.95 -1.46 -0.52
N VAL A 249 19.86 -1.48 0.21
CA VAL A 249 18.57 -2.05 -0.24
C VAL A 249 18.04 -1.31 -1.48
N LEU A 250 18.05 0.03 -1.46
CA LEU A 250 17.58 0.86 -2.57
C LEU A 250 18.44 0.69 -3.83
N ASN A 251 19.76 0.61 -3.68
CA ASN A 251 20.66 0.42 -4.82
C ASN A 251 20.62 -1.02 -5.37
N GLY A 252 20.37 -2.01 -4.52
CA GLY A 252 20.24 -3.42 -4.89
C GLY A 252 18.85 -3.84 -5.38
N ARG A 253 17.92 -2.88 -5.55
CA ARG A 253 16.54 -3.19 -5.98
C ARG A 253 16.48 -3.82 -7.36
N PRO A 254 15.50 -4.67 -7.62
CA PRO A 254 15.31 -5.22 -8.94
C PRO A 254 14.95 -4.12 -9.94
N THR A 255 15.45 -4.26 -11.16
CA THR A 255 15.22 -3.37 -12.30
C THR A 255 14.84 -4.20 -13.52
N GLY A 256 14.05 -3.64 -14.43
CA GLY A 256 13.65 -4.31 -15.67
C GLY A 256 12.30 -3.79 -16.15
N ALA A 257 12.01 -4.03 -17.44
CA ALA A 257 10.76 -3.60 -18.07
C ALA A 257 9.53 -4.37 -17.56
N GLU A 258 9.73 -5.49 -16.90
CA GLU A 258 8.69 -6.30 -16.28
C GLU A 258 8.11 -5.67 -15.01
N TYR A 259 8.86 -4.78 -14.33
CA TYR A 259 8.42 -4.09 -13.13
C TYR A 259 7.73 -2.78 -13.46
N MET A 260 6.65 -2.48 -12.72
CA MET A 260 6.11 -1.12 -12.67
C MET A 260 7.19 -0.15 -12.20
N ASN A 261 7.27 1.02 -12.81
CA ASN A 261 8.17 2.07 -12.35
C ASN A 261 7.70 2.61 -10.98
N TYR A 262 8.52 2.40 -9.94
CA TYR A 262 8.24 2.89 -8.58
C TYR A 262 9.09 4.12 -8.29
N GLN A 263 8.65 5.28 -8.79
CA GLN A 263 9.40 6.54 -8.78
C GLN A 263 9.80 6.98 -7.37
N TYR A 264 8.96 6.73 -6.38
CA TYR A 264 9.24 7.09 -4.99
C TYR A 264 10.52 6.45 -4.43
N LEU A 265 10.99 5.32 -4.97
CA LEU A 265 12.27 4.73 -4.58
C LEU A 265 13.46 5.59 -5.00
N GLU A 266 13.35 6.38 -6.08
CA GLU A 266 14.37 7.39 -6.44
C GLU A 266 14.37 8.52 -5.40
N PHE A 267 13.19 9.02 -5.01
CA PHE A 267 13.08 10.02 -3.95
C PHE A 267 13.72 9.53 -2.64
N MET A 268 13.41 8.30 -2.20
CA MET A 268 14.02 7.70 -1.01
C MET A 268 15.55 7.58 -1.13
N THR A 269 16.07 7.22 -2.32
CA THR A 269 17.50 7.16 -2.57
C THR A 269 18.13 8.54 -2.43
N GLY A 270 17.50 9.57 -3.00
CA GLY A 270 17.90 10.96 -2.83
C GLY A 270 17.95 11.39 -1.36
N LEU A 271 16.90 11.08 -0.58
CA LEU A 271 16.86 11.38 0.87
C LEU A 271 17.99 10.68 1.65
N ALA A 272 18.22 9.40 1.38
CA ALA A 272 19.23 8.64 2.08
C ALA A 272 20.64 9.14 1.76
N LYS A 273 20.90 9.58 0.52
CA LYS A 273 22.15 10.22 0.11
C LYS A 273 22.29 11.62 0.70
N ALA A 274 21.24 12.44 0.69
CA ALA A 274 21.27 13.78 1.25
C ALA A 274 21.59 13.77 2.76
N ARG A 275 21.10 12.79 3.51
CA ARG A 275 21.48 12.59 4.93
C ARG A 275 22.97 12.31 5.16
N LYS A 276 23.66 11.87 4.12
CA LYS A 276 25.12 11.65 4.12
C LYS A 276 25.90 12.80 3.48
N LEU A 277 25.24 13.87 3.09
CA LEU A 277 25.79 14.99 2.32
C LEU A 277 26.43 14.53 0.98
N ASP A 278 25.96 13.41 0.42
CA ASP A 278 26.42 12.89 -0.87
C ASP A 278 25.89 13.78 -2.00
N THR A 279 26.79 14.36 -2.78
CA THR A 279 26.48 15.28 -3.90
C THR A 279 25.62 14.64 -4.97
N GLY A 280 25.62 13.31 -5.10
CA GLY A 280 24.76 12.56 -6.01
C GLY A 280 23.27 12.53 -5.61
N ALA A 281 22.88 13.08 -4.45
CA ALA A 281 21.50 13.11 -3.99
C ALA A 281 20.58 13.85 -4.97
N SER A 282 21.01 15.00 -5.49
CA SER A 282 20.22 15.85 -6.39
C SER A 282 19.78 15.12 -7.67
N ALA A 283 20.65 14.29 -8.25
CA ALA A 283 20.31 13.53 -9.46
C ALA A 283 19.14 12.54 -9.25
N HIS A 284 19.00 11.97 -8.06
CA HIS A 284 17.89 11.10 -7.72
C HIS A 284 16.59 11.88 -7.54
N PHE A 285 16.61 13.05 -6.92
CA PHE A 285 15.46 13.93 -6.82
C PHE A 285 15.02 14.44 -8.20
N GLU A 286 15.95 14.84 -9.08
CA GLU A 286 15.65 15.24 -10.45
C GLU A 286 14.98 14.10 -11.23
N LYS A 287 15.49 12.87 -11.11
CA LYS A 287 14.90 11.69 -11.74
C LYS A 287 13.48 11.43 -11.22
N PHE A 288 13.26 11.57 -9.91
CA PHE A 288 11.93 11.48 -9.31
C PHE A 288 10.98 12.55 -9.89
N ILE A 289 11.34 13.83 -9.78
CA ILE A 289 10.50 14.97 -10.23
C ILE A 289 10.15 14.85 -11.72
N ASN A 290 11.08 14.42 -12.56
CA ASN A 290 10.88 14.32 -14.00
C ASN A 290 9.94 13.15 -14.40
N SER A 291 9.86 12.10 -13.59
CA SER A 291 9.07 10.89 -13.91
C SER A 291 7.75 10.80 -13.14
N TYR A 292 7.68 11.42 -11.97
CA TYR A 292 6.51 11.37 -11.10
C TYR A 292 5.41 12.34 -11.58
N LYS A 293 4.16 11.91 -11.49
CA LYS A 293 2.99 12.68 -11.94
C LYS A 293 2.09 13.18 -10.82
N GLY A 294 2.35 12.72 -9.59
CA GLY A 294 1.67 13.21 -8.41
C GLY A 294 2.20 14.57 -7.95
N LYS A 295 1.61 15.08 -6.88
CA LYS A 295 1.92 16.41 -6.32
C LYS A 295 2.71 16.32 -5.01
N ASN A 296 2.63 15.19 -4.30
CA ASN A 296 3.30 14.97 -3.03
C ASN A 296 4.81 14.75 -3.18
N TYR A 297 5.59 15.05 -2.16
CA TYR A 297 7.05 14.93 -2.10
C TYR A 297 7.83 15.87 -3.04
N ILE A 298 7.15 16.68 -3.83
CA ILE A 298 7.78 17.59 -4.80
C ILE A 298 8.46 18.76 -4.09
N LYS A 299 7.79 19.37 -3.12
CA LYS A 299 8.37 20.49 -2.34
C LYS A 299 9.55 20.00 -1.51
N GLU A 300 9.41 18.88 -0.81
CA GLU A 300 10.51 18.29 -0.06
C GLU A 300 11.70 17.96 -0.96
N ALA A 301 11.48 17.39 -2.15
CA ALA A 301 12.55 17.09 -3.09
C ALA A 301 13.33 18.38 -3.47
N TYR A 302 12.63 19.45 -3.87
CA TYR A 302 13.27 20.73 -4.18
C TYR A 302 13.97 21.36 -2.96
N GLN A 303 13.39 21.28 -1.78
CA GLN A 303 14.05 21.75 -0.54
C GLN A 303 15.36 21.01 -0.28
N LYS A 304 15.38 19.69 -0.41
CA LYS A 304 16.62 18.91 -0.23
C LYS A 304 17.66 19.25 -1.30
N MET A 305 17.22 19.45 -2.55
CA MET A 305 18.11 19.93 -3.64
C MET A 305 18.67 21.32 -3.33
N ALA A 306 17.86 22.23 -2.79
CA ALA A 306 18.31 23.55 -2.36
C ALA A 306 19.38 23.46 -1.28
N TRP A 307 19.15 22.63 -0.25
CA TRP A 307 20.16 22.40 0.81
C TRP A 307 21.46 21.82 0.27
N MET A 308 21.39 20.85 -0.65
CA MET A 308 22.57 20.28 -1.29
C MET A 308 23.32 21.33 -2.12
N ALA A 309 22.61 22.19 -2.85
CA ALA A 309 23.21 23.30 -3.60
C ALA A 309 23.94 24.28 -2.67
N LEU A 310 23.32 24.65 -1.54
CA LEU A 310 23.90 25.55 -0.55
C LEU A 310 25.17 24.97 0.08
N ILE A 311 25.14 23.69 0.48
CA ILE A 311 26.29 22.98 1.05
C ILE A 311 27.46 22.94 0.05
N ASN A 312 27.17 22.82 -1.26
CA ASN A 312 28.16 22.82 -2.32
C ASN A 312 28.56 24.25 -2.78
N GLY A 313 28.13 25.29 -2.07
CA GLY A 313 28.48 26.69 -2.36
C GLY A 313 27.75 27.31 -3.55
N ASN A 314 26.76 26.63 -4.13
CA ASN A 314 25.99 27.13 -5.28
C ASN A 314 24.73 27.89 -4.84
N LYS A 315 24.90 29.19 -4.52
CA LYS A 315 23.83 30.05 -4.04
C LYS A 315 22.74 30.29 -5.11
N ASP A 316 23.10 30.35 -6.40
CA ASP A 316 22.15 30.59 -7.46
C ASP A 316 21.16 29.43 -7.60
N LYS A 317 21.68 28.19 -7.61
CA LYS A 317 20.83 27.01 -7.60
C LYS A 317 20.02 26.86 -6.31
N TYR A 318 20.56 27.27 -5.15
CA TYR A 318 19.76 27.30 -3.92
C TYR A 318 18.52 28.17 -4.10
N TRP A 319 18.64 29.39 -4.59
CA TRP A 319 17.50 30.28 -4.78
C TRP A 319 16.54 29.81 -5.88
N GLU A 320 17.06 29.21 -6.94
CA GLU A 320 16.24 28.56 -7.98
C GLU A 320 15.36 27.46 -7.39
N TYR A 321 15.93 26.54 -6.64
CA TYR A 321 15.18 25.43 -6.02
C TYR A 321 14.19 25.93 -4.95
N MET A 322 14.55 26.93 -4.16
CA MET A 322 13.62 27.54 -3.19
C MET A 322 12.45 28.26 -3.88
N TYR A 323 12.65 28.78 -5.07
CA TYR A 323 11.53 29.27 -5.90
C TYR A 323 10.60 28.11 -6.31
N TYR A 324 11.12 26.94 -6.69
CA TYR A 324 10.32 25.77 -7.02
C TYR A 324 9.58 25.19 -5.80
N VAL A 325 10.16 25.22 -4.60
CA VAL A 325 9.46 24.86 -3.36
C VAL A 325 8.17 25.67 -3.17
N LYS A 326 8.20 26.97 -3.51
CA LYS A 326 7.03 27.86 -3.39
C LYS A 326 6.01 27.70 -4.50
N SER A 327 6.43 27.25 -5.69
CA SER A 327 5.61 27.31 -6.90
C SER A 327 5.19 25.94 -7.45
N ARG A 328 5.66 24.84 -6.88
CA ARG A 328 5.38 23.48 -7.37
C ARG A 328 5.04 22.53 -6.24
N GLY A 329 4.27 21.49 -6.55
CA GLY A 329 3.81 20.51 -5.58
C GLY A 329 2.65 21.02 -4.72
N ASP A 330 2.25 20.21 -3.75
CA ASP A 330 1.10 20.46 -2.86
C ASP A 330 1.52 20.41 -1.38
N ASP A 331 0.66 20.87 -0.48
CA ASP A 331 0.85 20.89 0.98
C ASP A 331 0.03 19.77 1.67
N LEU A 332 -0.20 18.65 1.00
CA LEU A 332 -1.01 17.56 1.57
C LEU A 332 -0.27 16.83 2.71
N ILE A 333 0.98 16.46 2.47
CA ILE A 333 1.80 15.72 3.45
C ILE A 333 2.64 16.66 4.32
N ASP A 334 2.94 16.21 5.54
CA ASP A 334 3.66 17.04 6.52
C ASP A 334 5.07 17.44 6.08
N ASP A 335 5.77 16.58 5.37
CA ASP A 335 7.12 16.87 4.86
C ASP A 335 7.10 18.02 3.81
N ASP A 336 6.09 18.06 2.93
CA ASP A 336 5.90 19.15 1.96
C ASP A 336 5.42 20.44 2.65
N LYS A 337 4.56 20.35 3.71
CA LYS A 337 4.17 21.53 4.52
C LYS A 337 5.34 22.18 5.23
N GLN A 338 6.36 21.40 5.59
CA GLN A 338 7.55 21.88 6.29
C GLN A 338 8.64 22.36 5.34
N ALA A 339 8.52 22.11 4.05
CA ALA A 339 9.48 22.53 3.04
C ALA A 339 9.39 24.02 2.76
#